data_b708be9bd75c1fdfe1bc1871ab521767
#
_entry.id   b708be9bd75c1fdfe1bc1871ab521767
#
_cell.length_a   1.000
_cell.length_b   1.000
_cell.length_c   1.000
_cell.angle_alpha   90.00
_cell.angle_beta   90.00
_cell.angle_gamma   90.00
#
_symmetry.space_group_name_H-M   'P 1'
#
loop_
_entity.id
_entity.type
_entity.pdbx_description
1 polymer ?
#
loop_
_entity_poly.entity_id
_entity_poly.type
_entity_poly.pdbx_seq_one_letter_code
_entity_poly.pdbx_strand_id
1 'polypeptide(L)'
;MSETTNIPIPLKYRPLKFSELIGQDLMSKTIQNAIEMNRIANAYLLTGVRGVGKTTTARIIAKSLNCLNISEQDNNEPCGVCDNCKAITESRSVDVYEMDAASRTGIADIRELIEGVQYSPVSSKYKVYIIDEVHMLSTAAFNGLLKTLEEPPPHVKFIFATTEVRKIPTTILSRCQRYDLKRVEPDDLVIFLKSICEKESVEFEEGALKIIARAADGSVRDGLSILDQSIAFSGKHISEEQVKEMIGLNDPTKILELIKFITAGQTQQSLEKINELYDNGADPSMIVKDLIETVHSLTMINIDAAEGVKSSLTAVSYTHLRAHETRGNLVCRLLLE
;
A
#
# COMPACT_ATOMS: atom_id res chain seq x y z
N MET A 1 35.18 13.28 -1.52
CA MET A 1 33.79 13.77 -1.36
C MET A 1 32.94 12.72 -2.02
N SER A 2 32.35 11.81 -1.24
CA SER A 2 31.43 10.80 -1.75
C SER A 2 30.16 11.50 -2.19
N GLU A 3 29.82 11.38 -3.46
CA GLU A 3 28.49 11.73 -3.96
C GLU A 3 27.47 10.89 -3.20
N THR A 4 26.84 11.47 -2.20
CA THR A 4 25.62 10.91 -1.60
C THR A 4 24.54 11.01 -2.66
N THR A 5 24.37 9.98 -3.47
CA THR A 5 23.22 9.81 -4.33
C THR A 5 22.00 9.91 -3.44
N ASN A 6 21.23 10.96 -3.60
CA ASN A 6 20.01 11.24 -2.82
C ASN A 6 18.93 10.24 -3.26
N ILE A 7 18.98 9.03 -2.68
CA ILE A 7 18.01 7.98 -2.98
C ILE A 7 16.73 8.31 -2.22
N PRO A 8 15.57 8.41 -2.89
CA PRO A 8 14.28 8.66 -2.25
C PRO A 8 13.99 7.65 -1.13
N ILE A 9 13.43 8.12 -0.02
CA ILE A 9 13.14 7.32 1.19
C ILE A 9 12.35 6.03 0.86
N PRO A 10 11.32 6.03 -0.02
CA PRO A 10 10.60 4.81 -0.38
C PRO A 10 11.45 3.74 -1.06
N LEU A 11 12.55 4.11 -1.72
CA LEU A 11 13.48 3.17 -2.33
C LEU A 11 14.56 2.73 -1.33
N LYS A 12 15.07 3.65 -0.51
CA LYS A 12 16.11 3.42 0.50
C LYS A 12 15.65 2.42 1.58
N TYR A 13 14.38 2.53 2.01
CA TYR A 13 13.80 1.71 3.07
C TYR A 13 12.84 0.63 2.55
N ARG A 14 13.07 0.19 1.31
CA ARG A 14 12.30 -0.91 0.75
C ARG A 14 12.63 -2.21 1.48
N PRO A 15 11.66 -2.93 2.05
CA PRO A 15 11.88 -4.19 2.76
C PRO A 15 12.68 -5.20 1.93
N LEU A 16 13.64 -5.86 2.56
CA LEU A 16 14.48 -6.89 1.95
C LEU A 16 14.17 -8.29 2.47
N LYS A 17 13.48 -8.38 3.62
CA LYS A 17 13.12 -9.61 4.33
C LYS A 17 11.63 -9.60 4.70
N PHE A 18 11.07 -10.78 4.99
CA PHE A 18 9.68 -10.91 5.45
C PHE A 18 9.45 -10.20 6.79
N SER A 19 10.42 -10.28 7.70
CA SER A 19 10.36 -9.62 9.02
C SER A 19 10.28 -8.09 8.97
N GLU A 20 10.62 -7.49 7.83
CA GLU A 20 10.54 -6.06 7.61
C GLU A 20 9.19 -5.62 6.99
N LEU A 21 8.32 -6.59 6.61
CA LEU A 21 6.99 -6.29 6.07
C LEU A 21 6.02 -5.96 7.20
N ILE A 22 5.47 -4.76 7.18
CA ILE A 22 4.59 -4.26 8.23
C ILE A 22 3.17 -4.75 8.00
N GLY A 23 2.53 -5.28 9.06
CA GLY A 23 1.13 -5.72 9.03
C GLY A 23 0.86 -6.96 8.17
N GLN A 24 1.91 -7.70 7.74
CA GLN A 24 1.79 -8.88 6.86
C GLN A 24 2.27 -10.17 7.51
N ASP A 25 2.28 -10.27 8.85
CA ASP A 25 2.87 -11.38 9.61
C ASP A 25 2.31 -12.74 9.24
N LEU A 26 0.97 -12.85 9.13
CA LEU A 26 0.31 -14.13 8.83
C LEU A 26 0.72 -14.66 7.44
N MET A 27 0.72 -13.77 6.44
CA MET A 27 1.13 -14.11 5.07
C MET A 27 2.61 -14.49 5.04
N SER A 28 3.47 -13.71 5.69
CA SER A 28 4.92 -13.96 5.78
C SER A 28 5.20 -15.33 6.38
N LYS A 29 4.61 -15.66 7.55
CA LYS A 29 4.73 -16.96 8.21
C LYS A 29 4.24 -18.12 7.33
N THR A 30 3.11 -17.92 6.64
CA THR A 30 2.55 -18.98 5.78
C THR A 30 3.49 -19.30 4.62
N ILE A 31 4.10 -18.29 4.00
CA ILE A 31 5.05 -18.48 2.90
C ILE A 31 6.36 -19.11 3.42
N GLN A 32 6.88 -18.64 4.55
CA GLN A 32 8.08 -19.22 5.18
C GLN A 32 7.89 -20.70 5.51
N ASN A 33 6.76 -21.07 6.14
CA ASN A 33 6.43 -22.46 6.42
C ASN A 33 6.28 -23.31 5.14
N ALA A 34 5.70 -22.75 4.06
CA ALA A 34 5.60 -23.46 2.80
C ALA A 34 6.98 -23.75 2.17
N ILE A 35 7.91 -22.82 2.31
CA ILE A 35 9.31 -22.97 1.85
C ILE A 35 10.01 -24.05 2.69
N GLU A 36 9.88 -24.00 4.01
CA GLU A 36 10.44 -24.97 4.95
C GLU A 36 9.98 -26.40 4.66
N MET A 37 8.66 -26.56 4.45
CA MET A 37 8.06 -27.86 4.13
C MET A 37 8.32 -28.29 2.67
N ASN A 38 9.06 -27.53 1.87
CA ASN A 38 9.26 -27.73 0.44
C ASN A 38 7.94 -27.85 -0.35
N ARG A 39 6.86 -27.20 0.14
CA ARG A 39 5.53 -27.14 -0.50
C ARG A 39 5.36 -25.82 -1.25
N ILE A 40 6.28 -25.56 -2.17
CA ILE A 40 6.34 -24.33 -2.94
C ILE A 40 5.30 -24.37 -4.05
N ALA A 41 4.39 -23.39 -4.07
CA ALA A 41 3.41 -23.26 -5.15
C ALA A 41 4.10 -22.95 -6.49
N ASN A 42 3.45 -23.34 -7.60
CA ASN A 42 3.95 -22.99 -8.93
C ASN A 42 3.58 -21.57 -9.34
N ALA A 43 2.47 -21.07 -8.81
CA ALA A 43 2.03 -19.69 -9.04
C ALA A 43 1.49 -19.08 -7.75
N TYR A 44 1.92 -17.87 -7.45
CA TYR A 44 1.45 -17.02 -6.36
C TYR A 44 0.65 -15.86 -6.93
N LEU A 45 -0.41 -15.45 -6.24
CA LEU A 45 -1.15 -14.24 -6.56
C LEU A 45 -1.20 -13.33 -5.34
N LEU A 46 -0.51 -12.22 -5.41
CA LEU A 46 -0.48 -11.18 -4.38
C LEU A 46 -1.52 -10.12 -4.71
N THR A 47 -2.48 -9.92 -3.82
CA THR A 47 -3.56 -8.95 -4.01
C THR A 47 -3.53 -7.90 -2.90
N GLY A 48 -4.11 -6.75 -3.14
CA GLY A 48 -4.17 -5.66 -2.16
C GLY A 48 -4.10 -4.28 -2.82
N VAL A 49 -4.39 -3.25 -2.05
CA VAL A 49 -4.36 -1.86 -2.55
C VAL A 49 -2.96 -1.45 -3.01
N ARG A 50 -2.88 -0.36 -3.75
CA ARG A 50 -1.60 0.20 -4.20
C ARG A 50 -0.73 0.57 -2.98
N GLY A 51 0.57 0.34 -3.07
CA GLY A 51 1.55 0.77 -2.07
C GLY A 51 1.67 -0.09 -0.80
N VAL A 52 0.88 -1.18 -0.64
CA VAL A 52 0.97 -2.10 0.52
C VAL A 52 2.15 -3.07 0.49
N GLY A 53 2.94 -3.07 -0.60
CA GLY A 53 4.15 -3.90 -0.69
C GLY A 53 4.04 -5.14 -1.56
N LYS A 54 3.04 -5.29 -2.46
CA LYS A 54 2.89 -6.46 -3.35
C LYS A 54 4.15 -6.81 -4.13
N THR A 55 4.69 -5.88 -4.89
CA THR A 55 5.93 -6.07 -5.68
C THR A 55 7.15 -6.33 -4.80
N THR A 56 7.21 -5.68 -3.63
CA THR A 56 8.25 -5.92 -2.63
C THR A 56 8.18 -7.35 -2.09
N THR A 57 6.99 -7.81 -1.71
CA THR A 57 6.75 -9.20 -1.28
C THR A 57 7.10 -10.19 -2.38
N ALA A 58 6.74 -9.92 -3.63
CA ALA A 58 7.12 -10.75 -4.78
C ALA A 58 8.64 -10.93 -4.88
N ARG A 59 9.39 -9.83 -4.74
CA ARG A 59 10.87 -9.87 -4.74
C ARG A 59 11.43 -10.60 -3.53
N ILE A 60 10.83 -10.49 -2.35
CA ILE A 60 11.26 -11.22 -1.15
C ILE A 60 11.03 -12.72 -1.36
N ILE A 61 9.89 -13.14 -1.89
CA ILE A 61 9.61 -14.53 -2.24
C ILE A 61 10.66 -15.05 -3.23
N ALA A 62 10.92 -14.31 -4.32
CA ALA A 62 11.91 -14.68 -5.32
C ALA A 62 13.32 -14.83 -4.71
N LYS A 63 13.70 -13.94 -3.78
CA LYS A 63 14.96 -14.05 -3.03
C LYS A 63 14.98 -15.29 -2.13
N SER A 64 13.92 -15.56 -1.39
CA SER A 64 13.85 -16.74 -0.50
C SER A 64 13.90 -18.05 -1.28
N LEU A 65 13.30 -18.11 -2.47
CA LEU A 65 13.36 -19.29 -3.33
C LEU A 65 14.75 -19.54 -3.92
N ASN A 66 15.54 -18.48 -4.13
CA ASN A 66 16.83 -18.52 -4.83
C ASN A 66 18.03 -18.15 -3.95
N CYS A 67 17.83 -17.96 -2.65
CA CYS A 67 18.90 -17.64 -1.73
C CYS A 67 19.86 -18.84 -1.58
N LEU A 68 21.17 -18.60 -1.70
CA LEU A 68 22.19 -19.64 -1.56
C LEU A 68 22.45 -20.02 -0.09
N ASN A 69 22.16 -19.10 0.84
CA ASN A 69 22.44 -19.22 2.26
C ASN A 69 21.15 -19.19 3.09
N ILE A 70 20.08 -19.76 2.56
CA ILE A 70 18.84 -19.86 3.34
C ILE A 70 19.02 -20.89 4.46
N SER A 71 18.64 -20.54 5.69
CA SER A 71 18.71 -21.45 6.82
C SER A 71 17.39 -21.49 7.59
N GLU A 72 17.07 -22.66 8.15
CA GLU A 72 15.93 -22.84 9.05
C GLU A 72 16.10 -21.99 10.33
N GLN A 73 17.33 -21.78 10.78
CA GLN A 73 17.65 -20.97 11.96
C GLN A 73 17.23 -19.50 11.80
N ASP A 74 17.22 -19.01 10.55
CA ASP A 74 16.79 -17.65 10.21
C ASP A 74 15.35 -17.59 9.69
N ASN A 75 14.49 -18.56 10.07
CA ASN A 75 13.09 -18.65 9.64
C ASN A 75 12.91 -18.60 8.11
N ASN A 76 13.83 -19.18 7.36
CA ASN A 76 13.83 -19.15 5.90
C ASN A 76 13.83 -17.72 5.29
N GLU A 77 14.38 -16.77 6.01
CA GLU A 77 14.60 -15.42 5.51
C GLU A 77 15.71 -15.38 4.44
N PRO A 78 15.58 -14.56 3.39
CA PRO A 78 16.67 -14.39 2.45
C PRO A 78 17.85 -13.67 3.13
N CYS A 79 19.07 -14.18 2.94
CA CYS A 79 20.26 -13.64 3.62
C CYS A 79 20.61 -12.18 3.22
N GLY A 80 20.14 -11.71 2.06
CA GLY A 80 20.39 -10.36 1.55
C GLY A 80 21.80 -10.09 1.02
N VAL A 81 22.77 -10.98 1.29
CA VAL A 81 24.20 -10.75 1.02
C VAL A 81 24.79 -11.65 -0.07
N CYS A 82 24.19 -12.81 -0.38
CA CYS A 82 24.66 -13.68 -1.45
C CYS A 82 24.44 -13.04 -2.84
N ASP A 83 25.11 -13.54 -3.85
CA ASP A 83 25.07 -12.99 -5.21
C ASP A 83 23.64 -12.97 -5.79
N ASN A 84 22.86 -14.04 -5.56
CA ASN A 84 21.47 -14.09 -6.00
C ASN A 84 20.61 -13.03 -5.30
N CYS A 85 20.74 -12.85 -3.99
CA CYS A 85 19.99 -11.84 -3.25
C CYS A 85 20.31 -10.42 -3.73
N LYS A 86 21.60 -10.13 -3.95
CA LYS A 86 22.06 -8.82 -4.49
C LYS A 86 21.55 -8.60 -5.90
N ALA A 87 21.73 -9.59 -6.79
CA ALA A 87 21.29 -9.50 -8.18
C ALA A 87 19.76 -9.25 -8.28
N ILE A 88 18.94 -9.91 -7.45
CA ILE A 88 17.50 -9.69 -7.42
C ILE A 88 17.15 -8.31 -6.87
N THR A 89 17.84 -7.86 -5.81
CA THR A 89 17.61 -6.52 -5.24
C THR A 89 17.90 -5.42 -6.24
N GLU A 90 18.98 -5.58 -7.03
CA GLU A 90 19.42 -4.62 -8.05
C GLU A 90 18.72 -4.83 -9.41
N SER A 91 17.73 -5.73 -9.49
CA SER A 91 16.98 -6.04 -10.72
C SER A 91 17.86 -6.46 -11.91
N ARG A 92 18.99 -7.14 -11.64
CA ARG A 92 19.96 -7.64 -12.64
C ARG A 92 20.08 -9.16 -12.70
N SER A 93 19.20 -9.87 -12.00
CA SER A 93 19.18 -11.33 -12.02
C SER A 93 18.68 -11.83 -13.38
N VAL A 94 19.39 -12.80 -13.96
CA VAL A 94 18.99 -13.46 -15.24
C VAL A 94 17.86 -14.45 -15.04
N ASP A 95 17.75 -15.00 -13.80
CA ASP A 95 16.77 -16.04 -13.46
C ASP A 95 15.49 -15.48 -12.79
N VAL A 96 15.47 -14.17 -12.51
CA VAL A 96 14.28 -13.49 -11.99
C VAL A 96 13.88 -12.39 -12.95
N TYR A 97 12.83 -12.65 -13.69
CA TYR A 97 12.28 -11.72 -14.66
C TYR A 97 11.11 -10.95 -14.04
N GLU A 98 11.21 -9.62 -14.04
CA GLU A 98 10.17 -8.73 -13.53
C GLU A 98 9.59 -7.89 -14.65
N MET A 99 8.27 -7.93 -14.79
CA MET A 99 7.52 -7.23 -15.82
C MET A 99 6.34 -6.48 -15.18
N ASP A 100 6.15 -5.23 -15.60
CA ASP A 100 4.94 -4.46 -15.31
C ASP A 100 3.97 -4.63 -16.49
N ALA A 101 2.83 -5.27 -16.23
CA ALA A 101 1.80 -5.51 -17.25
C ALA A 101 1.10 -4.20 -17.69
N ALA A 102 1.22 -3.10 -16.95
CA ALA A 102 0.71 -1.80 -17.40
C ALA A 102 1.49 -1.25 -18.61
N SER A 103 2.78 -1.56 -18.69
CA SER A 103 3.66 -1.15 -19.79
C SER A 103 3.78 -2.19 -20.91
N ARG A 104 3.47 -3.46 -20.63
CA ARG A 104 3.60 -4.62 -21.54
C ARG A 104 2.35 -5.49 -21.50
N THR A 105 1.30 -5.05 -22.17
CA THR A 105 -0.04 -5.69 -22.12
C THR A 105 -0.25 -6.76 -23.20
N GLY A 106 0.66 -6.84 -24.18
CA GLY A 106 0.49 -7.60 -25.40
C GLY A 106 0.74 -9.10 -25.28
N ILE A 107 0.13 -9.87 -26.19
CA ILE A 107 0.41 -11.31 -26.31
C ILE A 107 1.85 -11.59 -26.75
N ALA A 108 2.50 -10.66 -27.47
CA ALA A 108 3.88 -10.80 -27.93
C ALA A 108 4.85 -10.86 -26.73
N ASP A 109 4.68 -9.97 -25.75
CA ASP A 109 5.51 -9.93 -24.54
C ASP A 109 5.38 -11.23 -23.73
N ILE A 110 4.14 -11.75 -23.63
CA ILE A 110 3.87 -13.02 -22.93
C ILE A 110 4.43 -14.22 -23.72
N ARG A 111 4.43 -14.20 -25.03
CA ARG A 111 5.05 -15.28 -25.85
C ARG A 111 6.55 -15.33 -25.61
N GLU A 112 7.23 -14.20 -25.63
CA GLU A 112 8.67 -14.12 -25.32
C GLU A 112 8.98 -14.69 -23.94
N LEU A 113 8.13 -14.34 -22.94
CA LEU A 113 8.23 -14.88 -21.60
C LEU A 113 8.06 -16.42 -21.58
N ILE A 114 7.03 -16.94 -22.27
CA ILE A 114 6.73 -18.38 -22.34
C ILE A 114 7.85 -19.17 -23.06
N GLU A 115 8.45 -18.63 -24.10
CA GLU A 115 9.62 -19.22 -24.75
C GLU A 115 10.79 -19.34 -23.76
N GLY A 116 10.97 -18.31 -22.92
CA GLY A 116 11.95 -18.31 -21.85
C GLY A 116 11.75 -19.37 -20.77
N VAL A 117 10.50 -19.79 -20.53
CA VAL A 117 10.13 -20.76 -19.48
C VAL A 117 10.76 -22.15 -19.71
N GLN A 118 10.97 -22.54 -20.96
CA GLN A 118 11.50 -23.86 -21.29
C GLN A 118 12.99 -24.04 -20.92
N TYR A 119 13.72 -22.94 -20.75
CA TYR A 119 15.13 -23.00 -20.41
C TYR A 119 15.35 -23.09 -18.91
N SER A 120 16.26 -23.96 -18.48
CA SER A 120 16.68 -24.07 -17.09
C SER A 120 17.31 -22.77 -16.56
N PRO A 121 17.22 -22.50 -15.26
CA PRO A 121 17.89 -21.36 -14.65
C PRO A 121 19.42 -21.47 -14.80
N VAL A 122 20.10 -20.33 -14.88
CA VAL A 122 21.55 -20.25 -15.11
C VAL A 122 22.35 -20.33 -13.79
N SER A 123 21.91 -19.61 -12.77
CA SER A 123 22.65 -19.44 -11.51
C SER A 123 21.78 -19.72 -10.26
N SER A 124 20.48 -19.84 -10.43
CA SER A 124 19.51 -19.96 -9.34
C SER A 124 18.86 -21.33 -9.31
N LYS A 125 18.17 -21.66 -8.21
CA LYS A 125 17.38 -22.89 -8.09
C LYS A 125 16.11 -22.85 -8.95
N TYR A 126 15.47 -21.68 -8.99
CA TYR A 126 14.22 -21.48 -9.71
C TYR A 126 14.32 -20.29 -10.65
N LYS A 127 13.65 -20.40 -11.81
CA LYS A 127 13.38 -19.31 -12.70
C LYS A 127 12.06 -18.66 -12.29
N VAL A 128 12.11 -17.41 -11.85
CA VAL A 128 10.94 -16.73 -11.25
C VAL A 128 10.47 -15.62 -12.18
N TYR A 129 9.18 -15.63 -12.48
CA TYR A 129 8.53 -14.60 -13.29
C TYR A 129 7.59 -13.78 -12.40
N ILE A 130 7.95 -12.51 -12.17
CA ILE A 130 7.14 -11.54 -11.44
C ILE A 130 6.39 -10.70 -12.47
N ILE A 131 5.06 -10.73 -12.42
CA ILE A 131 4.20 -9.91 -13.29
C ILE A 131 3.36 -9.00 -12.40
N ASP A 132 3.76 -7.72 -12.38
CA ASP A 132 3.04 -6.71 -11.61
C ASP A 132 1.85 -6.17 -12.41
N GLU A 133 0.81 -5.73 -11.69
CA GLU A 133 -0.48 -5.28 -12.22
C GLU A 133 -1.04 -6.21 -13.31
N VAL A 134 -0.98 -7.52 -13.04
CA VAL A 134 -1.32 -8.59 -14.00
C VAL A 134 -2.73 -8.45 -14.61
N HIS A 135 -3.64 -7.74 -13.94
CA HIS A 135 -4.98 -7.45 -14.46
C HIS A 135 -4.99 -6.56 -15.72
N MET A 136 -3.85 -5.94 -16.06
CA MET A 136 -3.70 -5.14 -17.27
C MET A 136 -3.39 -5.99 -18.53
N LEU A 137 -3.10 -7.29 -18.35
CA LEU A 137 -2.88 -8.19 -19.46
C LEU A 137 -4.15 -8.37 -20.31
N SER A 138 -3.96 -8.45 -21.62
CA SER A 138 -5.06 -8.78 -22.54
C SER A 138 -5.58 -10.21 -22.32
N THR A 139 -6.82 -10.48 -22.69
CA THR A 139 -7.41 -11.83 -22.62
C THR A 139 -6.57 -12.85 -23.42
N ALA A 140 -6.00 -12.45 -24.55
CA ALA A 140 -5.14 -13.30 -25.35
C ALA A 140 -3.82 -13.63 -24.63
N ALA A 141 -3.26 -12.67 -23.85
CA ALA A 141 -2.07 -12.88 -23.04
C ALA A 141 -2.34 -13.85 -21.88
N PHE A 142 -3.47 -13.71 -21.18
CA PHE A 142 -3.89 -14.67 -20.18
C PHE A 142 -4.05 -16.08 -20.72
N ASN A 143 -4.71 -16.23 -21.89
CA ASN A 143 -4.88 -17.53 -22.53
C ASN A 143 -3.53 -18.16 -22.91
N GLY A 144 -2.55 -17.35 -23.32
CA GLY A 144 -1.19 -17.82 -23.57
C GLY A 144 -0.50 -18.43 -22.34
N LEU A 145 -0.75 -17.88 -21.14
CA LEU A 145 -0.17 -18.37 -19.88
C LEU A 145 -0.82 -19.66 -19.38
N LEU A 146 -2.08 -19.97 -19.77
CA LEU A 146 -2.84 -21.10 -19.18
C LEU A 146 -2.11 -22.43 -19.28
N LYS A 147 -1.59 -22.79 -20.46
CA LYS A 147 -0.88 -24.06 -20.66
C LYS A 147 0.32 -24.19 -19.73
N THR A 148 1.08 -23.11 -19.56
CA THR A 148 2.28 -23.10 -18.71
C THR A 148 1.91 -23.14 -17.21
N LEU A 149 0.76 -22.56 -16.84
CA LEU A 149 0.26 -22.63 -15.45
C LEU A 149 -0.37 -23.97 -15.10
N GLU A 150 -0.89 -24.71 -16.09
CA GLU A 150 -1.43 -26.07 -15.91
C GLU A 150 -0.30 -27.08 -15.71
N GLU A 151 0.73 -27.01 -16.54
CA GLU A 151 1.87 -27.94 -16.53
C GLU A 151 3.19 -27.15 -16.49
N PRO A 152 3.48 -26.46 -15.37
CA PRO A 152 4.69 -25.65 -15.27
C PRO A 152 5.92 -26.56 -15.13
N PRO A 153 7.04 -26.25 -15.79
CA PRO A 153 8.29 -26.91 -15.52
C PRO A 153 8.66 -26.79 -14.02
N PRO A 154 9.25 -27.81 -13.40
CA PRO A 154 9.49 -27.84 -11.96
C PRO A 154 10.39 -26.70 -11.46
N HIS A 155 11.25 -26.19 -12.34
CA HIS A 155 12.17 -25.09 -12.07
C HIS A 155 11.54 -23.70 -12.24
N VAL A 156 10.27 -23.60 -12.67
CA VAL A 156 9.60 -22.32 -12.95
C VAL A 156 8.61 -21.96 -11.86
N LYS A 157 8.61 -20.69 -11.44
CA LYS A 157 7.66 -20.12 -10.49
C LYS A 157 7.12 -18.80 -11.00
N PHE A 158 5.80 -18.62 -10.87
CA PHE A 158 5.13 -17.37 -11.22
C PHE A 158 4.72 -16.62 -9.96
N ILE A 159 4.87 -15.30 -9.97
CA ILE A 159 4.36 -14.42 -8.91
C ILE A 159 3.62 -13.28 -9.58
N PHE A 160 2.31 -13.30 -9.47
CA PHE A 160 1.43 -12.26 -9.97
C PHE A 160 1.10 -11.26 -8.87
N ALA A 161 1.09 -9.98 -9.19
CA ALA A 161 0.62 -8.94 -8.30
C ALA A 161 -0.51 -8.15 -8.96
N THR A 162 -1.53 -7.77 -8.19
CA THR A 162 -2.68 -7.02 -8.71
C THR A 162 -3.35 -6.17 -7.64
N THR A 163 -3.91 -5.05 -8.07
CA THR A 163 -4.85 -4.25 -7.29
C THR A 163 -6.30 -4.67 -7.55
N GLU A 164 -6.60 -5.34 -8.68
CA GLU A 164 -7.94 -5.64 -9.14
C GLU A 164 -8.15 -7.14 -9.45
N VAL A 165 -8.40 -7.93 -8.40
CA VAL A 165 -8.62 -9.39 -8.53
C VAL A 165 -9.80 -9.72 -9.46
N ARG A 166 -10.85 -8.89 -9.45
CA ARG A 166 -12.07 -9.13 -10.23
C ARG A 166 -11.84 -9.13 -11.74
N LYS A 167 -10.77 -8.52 -12.22
CA LYS A 167 -10.40 -8.49 -13.63
C LYS A 167 -9.59 -9.72 -14.08
N ILE A 168 -9.15 -10.57 -13.14
CA ILE A 168 -8.39 -11.77 -13.47
C ILE A 168 -9.34 -12.92 -13.78
N PRO A 169 -9.13 -13.65 -14.90
CA PRO A 169 -9.93 -14.83 -15.22
C PRO A 169 -9.91 -15.88 -14.12
N THR A 170 -11.05 -16.51 -13.85
CA THR A 170 -11.17 -17.57 -12.83
C THR A 170 -10.28 -18.78 -13.13
N THR A 171 -9.98 -19.03 -14.41
CA THR A 171 -9.05 -20.07 -14.87
C THR A 171 -7.62 -19.85 -14.38
N ILE A 172 -7.18 -18.60 -14.25
CA ILE A 172 -5.88 -18.24 -13.66
C ILE A 172 -5.96 -18.32 -12.13
N LEU A 173 -7.02 -17.75 -11.53
CA LEU A 173 -7.21 -17.73 -10.07
C LEU A 173 -7.17 -19.15 -9.47
N SER A 174 -7.79 -20.13 -10.12
CA SER A 174 -7.83 -21.52 -9.65
C SER A 174 -6.48 -22.24 -9.63
N ARG A 175 -5.47 -21.69 -10.31
CA ARG A 175 -4.10 -22.26 -10.41
C ARG A 175 -3.08 -21.51 -9.58
N CYS A 176 -3.50 -20.43 -8.91
CA CYS A 176 -2.64 -19.60 -8.09
C CYS A 176 -2.93 -19.79 -6.59
N GLN A 177 -1.89 -19.83 -5.78
CA GLN A 177 -2.03 -19.65 -4.35
C GLN A 177 -2.17 -18.16 -4.05
N ARG A 178 -3.35 -17.76 -3.57
CA ARG A 178 -3.67 -16.36 -3.34
C ARG A 178 -3.28 -15.91 -1.94
N TYR A 179 -2.71 -14.71 -1.87
CA TYR A 179 -2.41 -13.99 -0.64
C TYR A 179 -2.93 -12.56 -0.73
N ASP A 180 -3.79 -12.20 0.22
CA ASP A 180 -4.39 -10.87 0.30
C ASP A 180 -3.57 -10.02 1.29
N LEU A 181 -2.79 -9.06 0.76
CA LEU A 181 -2.06 -8.10 1.57
C LEU A 181 -3.04 -7.07 2.12
N LYS A 182 -2.97 -6.86 3.42
CA LYS A 182 -3.84 -5.93 4.14
C LYS A 182 -3.28 -4.51 4.09
N ARG A 183 -4.16 -3.53 4.22
CA ARG A 183 -3.74 -2.17 4.56
C ARG A 183 -3.05 -2.19 5.91
N VAL A 184 -2.02 -1.36 6.06
CA VAL A 184 -1.34 -1.20 7.34
C VAL A 184 -2.19 -0.30 8.23
N GLU A 185 -2.39 -0.73 9.48
CA GLU A 185 -3.11 0.08 10.46
C GLU A 185 -2.37 1.41 10.71
N PRO A 186 -3.09 2.52 10.91
CA PRO A 186 -2.47 3.82 11.10
C PRO A 186 -1.44 3.86 12.25
N ASP A 187 -1.72 3.18 13.37
CA ASP A 187 -0.82 3.14 14.51
C ASP A 187 0.50 2.41 14.18
N ASP A 188 0.43 1.28 13.46
CA ASP A 188 1.61 0.55 13.00
C ASP A 188 2.44 1.37 12.01
N LEU A 189 1.74 2.12 11.12
CA LEU A 189 2.41 3.00 10.18
C LEU A 189 3.12 4.16 10.88
N VAL A 190 2.52 4.75 11.93
CA VAL A 190 3.16 5.78 12.77
C VAL A 190 4.44 5.25 13.42
N ILE A 191 4.39 4.04 14.00
CA ILE A 191 5.57 3.40 14.63
C ILE A 191 6.68 3.24 13.59
N PHE A 192 6.32 2.79 12.39
CA PHE A 192 7.28 2.62 11.31
C PHE A 192 7.90 3.95 10.86
N LEU A 193 7.07 4.97 10.57
CA LEU A 193 7.53 6.30 10.15
C LEU A 193 8.46 6.91 11.20
N LYS A 194 8.13 6.74 12.50
CA LYS A 194 9.01 7.14 13.60
C LYS A 194 10.39 6.51 13.50
N SER A 195 10.45 5.19 13.28
CA SER A 195 11.73 4.48 13.12
C SER A 195 12.56 5.00 11.94
N ILE A 196 11.91 5.46 10.87
CA ILE A 196 12.57 6.06 9.71
C ILE A 196 13.12 7.46 10.04
N CYS A 197 12.33 8.30 10.71
CA CYS A 197 12.80 9.62 11.16
C CYS A 197 14.05 9.51 12.06
N GLU A 198 14.05 8.54 12.99
CA GLU A 198 15.20 8.26 13.84
C GLU A 198 16.45 7.87 13.02
N LYS A 199 16.30 7.02 12.00
CA LYS A 199 17.38 6.60 11.09
C LYS A 199 17.90 7.77 10.23
N GLU A 200 17.03 8.67 9.81
CA GLU A 200 17.38 9.88 9.04
C GLU A 200 17.85 11.05 9.93
N SER A 201 17.83 10.89 11.26
CA SER A 201 18.17 11.94 12.22
C SER A 201 17.32 13.22 12.02
N VAL A 202 16.02 13.03 11.80
CA VAL A 202 15.02 14.09 11.62
C VAL A 202 14.17 14.18 12.87
N GLU A 203 14.01 15.39 13.41
CA GLU A 203 13.11 15.68 14.52
C GLU A 203 11.67 15.76 14.00
N PHE A 204 10.70 15.32 14.80
CA PHE A 204 9.30 15.28 14.39
C PHE A 204 8.35 15.48 15.57
N GLU A 205 7.20 16.05 15.29
CA GLU A 205 6.06 16.03 16.20
C GLU A 205 5.23 14.75 15.96
N GLU A 206 4.75 14.11 17.02
CA GLU A 206 3.94 12.90 16.91
C GLU A 206 2.64 13.14 16.12
N GLY A 207 2.06 14.34 16.25
CA GLY A 207 0.90 14.77 15.49
C GLY A 207 1.16 14.78 13.98
N ALA A 208 2.33 15.23 13.56
CA ALA A 208 2.74 15.23 12.15
C ALA A 208 2.75 13.80 11.55
N LEU A 209 3.33 12.82 12.27
CA LEU A 209 3.36 11.44 11.81
C LEU A 209 1.96 10.80 11.75
N LYS A 210 1.07 11.14 12.68
CA LYS A 210 -0.34 10.69 12.64
C LYS A 210 -1.08 11.22 11.41
N ILE A 211 -0.81 12.47 11.02
CA ILE A 211 -1.39 13.07 9.82
C ILE A 211 -0.87 12.37 8.56
N ILE A 212 0.45 12.14 8.48
CA ILE A 212 1.06 11.40 7.35
C ILE A 212 0.47 9.99 7.24
N ALA A 213 0.36 9.25 8.35
CA ALA A 213 -0.20 7.91 8.37
C ALA A 213 -1.67 7.87 7.93
N ARG A 214 -2.47 8.86 8.34
CA ARG A 214 -3.86 9.02 7.88
C ARG A 214 -3.94 9.32 6.38
N ALA A 215 -3.13 10.25 5.89
CA ALA A 215 -3.10 10.61 4.47
C ALA A 215 -2.65 9.44 3.57
N ALA A 216 -1.76 8.59 4.07
CA ALA A 216 -1.26 7.41 3.39
C ALA A 216 -2.29 6.29 3.22
N ASP A 217 -3.42 6.31 3.96
CA ASP A 217 -4.54 5.36 3.84
C ASP A 217 -4.10 3.88 3.85
N GLY A 218 -3.16 3.54 4.75
CA GLY A 218 -2.61 2.18 4.90
C GLY A 218 -1.61 1.76 3.82
N SER A 219 -1.18 2.68 2.95
CA SER A 219 -0.12 2.50 1.97
C SER A 219 1.24 2.89 2.55
N VAL A 220 2.12 1.92 2.75
CA VAL A 220 3.49 2.19 3.25
C VAL A 220 4.27 3.08 2.28
N ARG A 221 4.13 2.83 0.97
CA ARG A 221 4.82 3.61 -0.07
C ARG A 221 4.41 5.08 -0.05
N ASP A 222 3.10 5.34 0.05
CA ASP A 222 2.59 6.71 0.05
C ASP A 222 2.96 7.41 1.36
N GLY A 223 2.92 6.71 2.51
CA GLY A 223 3.41 7.23 3.79
C GLY A 223 4.88 7.65 3.74
N LEU A 224 5.74 6.82 3.16
CA LEU A 224 7.16 7.15 2.98
C LEU A 224 7.36 8.30 1.97
N SER A 225 6.54 8.38 0.91
CA SER A 225 6.61 9.46 -0.07
C SER A 225 6.21 10.80 0.54
N ILE A 226 5.14 10.82 1.34
CA ILE A 226 4.70 12.02 2.07
C ILE A 226 5.75 12.43 3.10
N LEU A 227 6.35 11.47 3.82
CA LEU A 227 7.44 11.74 4.76
C LEU A 227 8.65 12.36 4.06
N ASP A 228 9.07 11.82 2.92
CA ASP A 228 10.19 12.33 2.12
C ASP A 228 9.94 13.78 1.68
N GLN A 229 8.72 14.07 1.22
CA GLN A 229 8.28 15.43 0.88
C GLN A 229 8.27 16.35 2.11
N SER A 230 7.79 15.85 3.28
CA SER A 230 7.77 16.62 4.52
C SER A 230 9.18 16.99 4.98
N ILE A 231 10.13 16.07 4.87
CA ILE A 231 11.55 16.33 5.17
C ILE A 231 12.12 17.38 4.20
N ALA A 232 11.81 17.27 2.92
CA ALA A 232 12.26 18.23 1.92
C ALA A 232 11.69 19.64 2.16
N PHE A 233 10.44 19.73 2.61
CA PHE A 233 9.75 20.99 2.89
C PHE A 233 10.19 21.62 4.21
N SER A 234 10.28 20.83 5.29
CA SER A 234 10.51 21.31 6.66
C SER A 234 11.99 21.31 7.07
N GLY A 235 12.86 20.62 6.34
CA GLY A 235 14.26 20.43 6.70
C GLY A 235 14.43 19.39 7.81
N LYS A 236 15.02 19.80 8.96
CA LYS A 236 15.36 18.85 10.04
C LYS A 236 14.26 18.65 11.11
N HIS A 237 13.20 19.44 11.08
CA HIS A 237 12.11 19.37 12.05
C HIS A 237 10.76 19.37 11.34
N ILE A 238 9.98 18.31 11.53
CA ILE A 238 8.67 18.14 10.90
C ILE A 238 7.60 18.52 11.93
N SER A 239 6.94 19.66 11.74
CA SER A 239 5.82 20.09 12.57
C SER A 239 4.47 19.68 12.00
N GLU A 240 3.47 19.60 12.85
CA GLU A 240 2.11 19.27 12.46
C GLU A 240 1.51 20.28 11.50
N GLU A 241 1.80 21.59 11.71
CA GLU A 241 1.30 22.66 10.86
C GLU A 241 1.86 22.60 9.45
N GLN A 242 3.17 22.37 9.31
CA GLN A 242 3.83 22.24 8.02
C GLN A 242 3.31 21.06 7.19
N VAL A 243 3.05 19.91 7.86
CA VAL A 243 2.48 18.74 7.18
C VAL A 243 1.05 19.01 6.73
N LYS A 244 0.23 19.69 7.55
CA LYS A 244 -1.13 20.09 7.17
C LYS A 244 -1.13 21.00 5.96
N GLU A 245 -0.25 22.00 5.94
CA GLU A 245 -0.09 22.93 4.83
C GLU A 245 0.35 22.21 3.55
N MET A 246 1.36 21.32 3.65
CA MET A 246 1.90 20.59 2.51
C MET A 246 0.88 19.62 1.88
N ILE A 247 0.09 18.92 2.69
CA ILE A 247 -0.90 17.95 2.21
C ILE A 247 -2.19 18.65 1.76
N GLY A 248 -2.37 19.94 2.10
CA GLY A 248 -3.61 20.67 1.83
C GLY A 248 -4.79 20.14 2.64
N LEU A 249 -4.53 19.67 3.87
CA LEU A 249 -5.59 19.17 4.74
C LEU A 249 -6.55 20.29 5.13
N ASN A 250 -7.82 20.02 4.93
CA ASN A 250 -8.87 20.93 5.30
C ASN A 250 -8.96 21.08 6.84
N ASP A 251 -9.22 22.29 7.30
CA ASP A 251 -9.62 22.51 8.68
C ASP A 251 -10.94 21.75 8.94
N PRO A 252 -10.98 20.84 9.92
CA PRO A 252 -12.20 20.10 10.26
C PRO A 252 -13.41 21.00 10.49
N THR A 253 -13.18 22.23 10.96
CA THR A 253 -14.23 23.23 11.17
C THR A 253 -14.88 23.64 9.85
N LYS A 254 -14.09 23.83 8.79
CA LYS A 254 -14.57 24.18 7.45
C LYS A 254 -15.38 23.07 6.81
N ILE A 255 -14.98 21.81 7.03
CA ILE A 255 -15.75 20.62 6.58
C ILE A 255 -17.09 20.53 7.31
N LEU A 256 -17.12 20.78 8.62
CA LEU A 256 -18.37 20.84 9.39
C LEU A 256 -19.30 21.96 8.94
N GLU A 257 -18.76 23.13 8.60
CA GLU A 257 -19.54 24.23 8.01
C GLU A 257 -20.13 23.82 6.65
N LEU A 258 -19.33 23.16 5.80
CA LEU A 258 -19.80 22.66 4.52
C LEU A 258 -20.96 21.65 4.69
N ILE A 259 -20.84 20.71 5.64
CA ILE A 259 -21.93 19.77 5.96
C ILE A 259 -23.18 20.51 6.42
N LYS A 260 -23.04 21.56 7.25
CA LYS A 260 -24.20 22.39 7.69
C LYS A 260 -24.90 23.03 6.50
N PHE A 261 -24.16 23.62 5.55
CA PHE A 261 -24.75 24.24 4.38
C PHE A 261 -25.45 23.23 3.47
N ILE A 262 -24.83 22.04 3.26
CA ILE A 262 -25.43 20.95 2.46
C ILE A 262 -26.74 20.47 3.09
N THR A 263 -26.74 20.20 4.39
CA THR A 263 -27.91 19.68 5.11
C THR A 263 -29.01 20.73 5.28
N ALA A 264 -28.68 22.01 5.30
CA ALA A 264 -29.64 23.11 5.30
C ALA A 264 -30.19 23.46 3.92
N GLY A 265 -29.75 22.77 2.84
CA GLY A 265 -30.17 23.04 1.47
C GLY A 265 -29.66 24.37 0.90
N GLN A 266 -28.62 24.95 1.51
CA GLN A 266 -28.04 26.24 1.13
C GLN A 266 -27.03 26.06 -0.02
N THR A 267 -27.49 25.72 -1.21
CA THR A 267 -26.66 25.31 -2.35
C THR A 267 -25.59 26.35 -2.72
N GLN A 268 -25.93 27.63 -2.75
CA GLN A 268 -24.98 28.68 -3.11
C GLN A 268 -23.83 28.75 -2.12
N GLN A 269 -24.11 28.77 -0.81
CA GLN A 269 -23.10 28.83 0.24
C GLN A 269 -22.24 27.54 0.27
N SER A 270 -22.82 26.38 -0.05
CA SER A 270 -22.08 25.14 -0.19
C SER A 270 -21.06 25.21 -1.32
N LEU A 271 -21.45 25.76 -2.49
CA LEU A 271 -20.54 25.92 -3.63
C LEU A 271 -19.45 26.96 -3.36
N GLU A 272 -19.80 28.09 -2.75
CA GLU A 272 -18.82 29.10 -2.34
C GLU A 272 -17.78 28.52 -1.37
N LYS A 273 -18.24 27.68 -0.40
CA LYS A 273 -17.32 27.03 0.56
C LYS A 273 -16.42 26.00 -0.08
N ILE A 274 -16.92 25.21 -1.05
CA ILE A 274 -16.09 24.28 -1.82
C ILE A 274 -15.03 25.03 -2.63
N ASN A 275 -15.41 26.12 -3.29
CA ASN A 275 -14.47 26.94 -4.04
C ASN A 275 -13.40 27.57 -3.11
N GLU A 276 -13.79 28.06 -1.92
CA GLU A 276 -12.82 28.57 -0.92
C GLU A 276 -11.81 27.49 -0.53
N LEU A 277 -12.25 26.25 -0.29
CA LEU A 277 -11.37 25.13 0.03
C LEU A 277 -10.43 24.81 -1.13
N TYR A 278 -10.94 24.79 -2.37
CA TYR A 278 -10.16 24.53 -3.57
C TYR A 278 -9.12 25.63 -3.84
N ASP A 279 -9.50 26.89 -3.71
CA ASP A 279 -8.59 28.04 -3.89
C ASP A 279 -7.48 28.07 -2.82
N ASN A 280 -7.74 27.52 -1.63
CA ASN A 280 -6.74 27.33 -0.59
C ASN A 280 -5.85 26.07 -0.81
N GLY A 281 -5.95 25.40 -1.98
CA GLY A 281 -5.11 24.28 -2.37
C GLY A 281 -5.60 22.90 -1.91
N ALA A 282 -6.83 22.78 -1.41
CA ALA A 282 -7.38 21.48 -1.03
C ALA A 282 -7.69 20.61 -2.25
N ASP A 283 -7.25 19.33 -2.22
CA ASP A 283 -7.60 18.34 -3.24
C ASP A 283 -9.09 17.97 -3.13
N PRO A 284 -9.87 18.04 -4.22
CA PRO A 284 -11.28 17.66 -4.22
C PRO A 284 -11.55 16.25 -3.68
N SER A 285 -10.66 15.30 -3.95
CA SER A 285 -10.77 13.93 -3.44
C SER A 285 -10.64 13.87 -1.92
N MET A 286 -9.78 14.71 -1.34
CA MET A 286 -9.62 14.84 0.10
C MET A 286 -10.85 15.49 0.74
N ILE A 287 -11.43 16.53 0.12
CA ILE A 287 -12.67 17.15 0.60
C ILE A 287 -13.79 16.11 0.71
N VAL A 288 -13.98 15.29 -0.33
CA VAL A 288 -14.99 14.22 -0.33
C VAL A 288 -14.69 13.17 0.75
N LYS A 289 -13.45 12.78 0.92
CA LYS A 289 -13.02 11.82 1.95
C LYS A 289 -13.30 12.35 3.36
N ASP A 290 -12.91 13.60 3.64
CA ASP A 290 -13.16 14.27 4.92
C ASP A 290 -14.66 14.41 5.21
N LEU A 291 -15.49 14.71 4.18
CA LEU A 291 -16.95 14.72 4.31
C LEU A 291 -17.50 13.35 4.71
N ILE A 292 -17.07 12.27 4.03
CA ILE A 292 -17.52 10.90 4.33
C ILE A 292 -17.11 10.50 5.75
N GLU A 293 -15.86 10.74 6.15
CA GLU A 293 -15.37 10.42 7.49
C GLU A 293 -16.12 11.21 8.58
N THR A 294 -16.39 12.49 8.32
CA THR A 294 -17.13 13.34 9.28
C THR A 294 -18.58 12.89 9.42
N VAL A 295 -19.27 12.59 8.31
CA VAL A 295 -20.64 12.05 8.33
C VAL A 295 -20.68 10.69 9.02
N HIS A 296 -19.74 9.80 8.74
CA HIS A 296 -19.64 8.51 9.41
C HIS A 296 -19.45 8.68 10.93
N SER A 297 -18.54 9.54 11.36
CA SER A 297 -18.29 9.83 12.78
C SER A 297 -19.51 10.40 13.47
N LEU A 298 -20.23 11.34 12.81
CA LEU A 298 -21.50 11.87 13.29
C LEU A 298 -22.57 10.80 13.45
N THR A 299 -22.66 9.89 12.48
CA THR A 299 -23.62 8.78 12.52
C THR A 299 -23.33 7.82 13.67
N MET A 300 -22.04 7.47 13.88
CA MET A 300 -21.62 6.59 14.97
C MET A 300 -21.88 7.20 16.36
N ILE A 301 -21.67 8.52 16.52
CA ILE A 301 -21.99 9.23 17.77
C ILE A 301 -23.50 9.15 18.07
N ASN A 302 -24.35 9.26 17.05
CA ASN A 302 -25.80 9.20 17.23
C ASN A 302 -26.35 7.80 17.56
N ILE A 303 -25.66 6.74 17.19
CA ILE A 303 -26.09 5.34 17.42
C ILE A 303 -25.71 4.85 18.83
N ASP A 304 -25.18 5.70 19.70
CA ASP A 304 -24.65 5.33 21.06
C ASP A 304 -23.60 4.18 21.05
N ALA A 305 -23.10 3.84 19.86
CA ALA A 305 -22.01 2.87 19.72
C ALA A 305 -20.62 3.44 20.09
N ALA A 306 -20.61 4.62 20.68
CA ALA A 306 -19.42 5.46 20.81
C ALA A 306 -18.45 5.05 21.95
N GLU A 307 -18.76 4.06 22.78
CA GLU A 307 -17.83 3.64 23.85
C GLU A 307 -16.57 2.93 23.35
N GLY A 308 -16.46 2.65 22.05
CA GLY A 308 -15.32 1.97 21.45
C GLY A 308 -14.68 2.65 20.23
N VAL A 309 -15.26 3.73 19.72
CA VAL A 309 -14.73 4.41 18.52
C VAL A 309 -13.72 5.48 18.94
N LYS A 310 -12.44 5.19 18.81
CA LYS A 310 -11.39 6.22 18.77
C LYS A 310 -11.60 7.06 17.52
N SER A 311 -12.43 8.11 17.60
CA SER A 311 -12.63 9.04 16.51
C SER A 311 -11.33 9.77 16.23
N SER A 312 -10.96 9.90 14.96
CA SER A 312 -9.87 10.75 14.49
C SER A 312 -10.13 12.25 14.70
N LEU A 313 -11.28 12.59 15.29
CA LEU A 313 -11.66 13.96 15.62
C LEU A 313 -10.89 14.41 16.86
N THR A 314 -10.28 15.60 16.80
CA THR A 314 -9.62 16.22 17.93
C THR A 314 -10.64 16.49 19.06
N ALA A 315 -10.17 16.57 20.32
CA ALA A 315 -11.03 16.86 21.49
C ALA A 315 -11.86 18.14 21.32
N VAL A 316 -11.37 19.12 20.57
CA VAL A 316 -12.06 20.38 20.23
C VAL A 316 -13.24 20.11 19.29
N SER A 317 -13.06 19.30 18.27
CA SER A 317 -14.13 18.90 17.35
C SER A 317 -15.21 18.10 18.05
N TYR A 318 -14.84 17.23 18.99
CA TYR A 318 -15.75 16.43 19.80
C TYR A 318 -16.62 17.31 20.72
N THR A 319 -16.06 18.30 21.40
CA THR A 319 -16.81 19.23 22.26
C THR A 319 -17.74 20.13 21.45
N HIS A 320 -17.32 20.58 20.26
CA HIS A 320 -18.19 21.32 19.34
C HIS A 320 -19.37 20.49 18.82
N LEU A 321 -19.12 19.24 18.48
CA LEU A 321 -20.15 18.31 18.03
C LEU A 321 -21.16 18.01 19.16
N ARG A 322 -20.72 17.77 20.38
CA ARG A 322 -21.55 17.51 21.56
C ARG A 322 -22.39 18.73 21.98
N ALA A 323 -21.86 19.94 21.86
CA ALA A 323 -22.61 21.17 22.10
C ALA A 323 -23.74 21.40 21.07
N HIS A 324 -23.68 20.76 19.89
CA HIS A 324 -24.71 20.80 18.86
C HIS A 324 -25.64 19.58 18.85
N GLU A 325 -25.49 18.61 19.73
CA GLU A 325 -26.30 17.38 19.85
C GLU A 325 -27.82 17.67 19.91
N THR A 326 -28.22 18.76 20.53
CA THR A 326 -29.64 19.17 20.58
C THR A 326 -30.21 19.61 19.22
N ARG A 327 -29.36 19.97 18.24
CA ARG A 327 -29.77 20.28 16.88
C ARG A 327 -29.43 19.16 15.87
N GLY A 328 -28.51 18.25 16.20
CA GLY A 328 -28.06 17.14 15.36
C GLY A 328 -29.13 16.06 15.16
N ASN A 329 -30.08 15.92 16.10
CA ASN A 329 -31.25 15.05 15.94
C ASN A 329 -32.13 15.42 14.70
N LEU A 330 -32.03 16.65 14.21
CA LEU A 330 -32.72 17.07 13.00
C LEU A 330 -31.98 16.62 11.72
N VAL A 331 -30.66 16.58 11.73
CA VAL A 331 -29.84 16.23 10.56
C VAL A 331 -29.92 14.74 10.27
N CYS A 332 -29.89 13.87 11.29
CA CYS A 332 -30.05 12.43 11.09
C CYS A 332 -31.47 12.02 10.69
N ARG A 333 -32.49 12.76 11.10
CA ARG A 333 -33.86 12.54 10.61
C ARG A 333 -34.03 12.85 9.13
N LEU A 334 -33.34 13.87 8.63
CA LEU A 334 -33.37 14.27 7.22
C LEU A 334 -32.54 13.37 6.30
N LEU A 335 -31.59 12.58 6.83
CA LEU A 335 -30.81 11.62 6.08
C LEU A 335 -31.40 10.20 6.09
N LEU A 336 -32.43 9.95 6.90
CA LEU A 336 -33.12 8.65 7.03
C LEU A 336 -34.54 8.70 6.43
N GLU A 337 -35.08 9.85 6.05
CA GLU A 337 -36.27 10.05 5.18
C GLU A 337 -35.81 10.29 3.73
#